data_7ff59e8f0fb52001af36964b2f4d2036
#
_entry.id   7ff59e8f0fb52001af36964b2f4d2036
#
_cell.length_a   1.000
_cell.length_b   1.000
_cell.length_c   1.000
_cell.angle_alpha   90.00
_cell.angle_beta   90.00
_cell.angle_gamma   90.00
#
_symmetry.space_group_name_H-M   'P 1'
#
loop_
_entity.id
_entity.type
_entity.pdbx_description
1 polymer ?
#
loop_
_entity_poly.entity_id
_entity_poly.type
_entity_poly.pdbx_seq_one_letter_code
_entity_poly.pdbx_strand_id
1 'polypeptide(L)'
;MTGVKSINTGPETGIHYSEWYMMALLEIELPAELQPQQRQIGQFIRRTQSICPECNRILPSTVFERDGKVFMTKTCPEHGETEELYFGSYDMYQKFATYWSDGKGTHAPNVPIESCACPANCGLCSNHLSHTGLANIIVTNRCDLTCWYCFFYVKKGLEGAYVYEPSLTQVREMVRALKAERPVPGNSLQITGGEPTLRPELPEIVKIIKEEGVDHIQLNTNGINLALNPNLAHTLRDNGLSNLYMSFDGVSPKTNPKNHWEAPYTIESCRKANLGVVLVPTVIKSINDHELGGILRFAQRNIDIVRAISYQPVSLTGRMKKQEREKYRITIPDCIERIEEQTNGEIPRDAWFPVPSCSPVTHFVEAFTKRPQYELSIHFACGAGTYVFEDKDTKKMVPITSFVDLKGLFEYLDEKTDELNSGTNKYIVAAKFITKLNSFIEKDKQPAGLNLSKLLVGALLKHDYSSVGQFHVRSMFLGMMHFQDKYNQDEERLQRCDIHYLTPDMRIIPFCSFNVIPEWYRDRIQKKYGISVEEWEKKNGEKLESRLYRGQLRRGKHADGCGCSAVHIEPITGT
;
A
#
# COMPACT_ATOMS: atom_id res chain seq x y z
N MET A 1 44.61 29.55 3.52
CA MET A 1 44.85 29.23 4.93
C MET A 1 43.53 28.96 5.57
N THR A 2 43.32 27.71 5.81
CA THR A 2 42.89 27.00 7.00
C THR A 2 41.41 27.14 7.30
N GLY A 3 40.67 26.14 7.50
CA GLY A 3 40.85 24.75 7.81
C GLY A 3 39.48 24.05 7.77
N VAL A 4 39.48 22.91 7.14
CA VAL A 4 38.30 22.00 7.14
C VAL A 4 38.37 21.20 8.44
N LYS A 5 37.38 21.36 9.30
CA LYS A 5 37.20 20.50 10.47
C LYS A 5 36.54 19.19 10.05
N SER A 6 37.18 18.12 10.49
CA SER A 6 36.82 16.72 10.30
C SER A 6 35.38 16.39 10.69
N ILE A 7 34.68 15.71 9.82
CA ILE A 7 33.36 15.06 10.05
C ILE A 7 33.63 13.66 10.60
N ASN A 8 32.96 13.33 11.69
CA ASN A 8 33.04 12.06 12.41
C ASN A 8 32.74 10.87 11.50
N THR A 9 33.64 9.92 11.48
CA THR A 9 33.51 8.61 10.79
C THR A 9 32.54 7.72 11.53
N GLY A 10 31.57 7.16 10.77
CA GLY A 10 30.86 5.95 11.18
C GLY A 10 31.82 4.74 11.23
N PRO A 11 31.40 3.58 11.75
CA PRO A 11 32.31 2.50 12.07
C PRO A 11 33.15 2.09 10.86
N GLU A 12 34.44 2.10 11.05
CA GLU A 12 35.58 1.77 10.22
C GLU A 12 35.33 0.89 8.97
N THR A 13 34.96 1.53 7.88
CA THR A 13 35.28 1.07 6.51
C THR A 13 35.67 2.32 5.73
N GLY A 14 36.98 2.55 5.62
CA GLY A 14 37.55 3.79 5.11
C GLY A 14 37.39 4.01 3.60
N ILE A 15 36.17 4.15 3.11
CA ILE A 15 35.88 4.53 1.73
C ILE A 15 34.92 5.73 1.77
N HIS A 16 35.39 6.88 1.29
CA HIS A 16 34.58 8.08 1.13
C HIS A 16 33.44 7.86 0.15
N TYR A 17 32.19 8.03 0.57
CA TYR A 17 30.97 7.89 -0.24
C TYR A 17 30.94 8.79 -1.49
N SER A 18 31.66 9.93 -1.47
CA SER A 18 31.75 10.85 -2.60
C SER A 18 32.54 10.31 -3.81
N GLU A 19 33.52 9.43 -3.57
CA GLU A 19 34.32 8.86 -4.66
C GLU A 19 33.56 7.80 -5.46
N TRP A 20 32.67 7.04 -4.81
CA TRP A 20 31.79 6.08 -5.49
C TRP A 20 30.71 6.74 -6.36
N TYR A 21 30.19 7.88 -5.92
CA TYR A 21 29.21 8.64 -6.70
C TYR A 21 29.80 9.22 -7.99
N MET A 22 31.04 9.70 -7.91
CA MET A 22 31.79 10.19 -9.08
C MET A 22 32.22 9.05 -10.02
N MET A 23 32.52 7.85 -9.50
CA MET A 23 32.89 6.68 -10.30
C MET A 23 31.71 6.08 -11.06
N ALA A 24 30.50 6.20 -10.55
CA ALA A 24 29.28 5.73 -11.25
C ALA A 24 28.84 6.64 -12.41
N LEU A 25 29.30 7.89 -12.42
CA LEU A 25 28.99 8.88 -13.48
C LEU A 25 30.07 8.97 -14.57
N LEU A 26 31.26 8.43 -14.33
CA LEU A 26 32.29 8.29 -15.35
C LEU A 26 32.18 6.88 -15.95
N GLU A 27 32.21 6.76 -17.27
CA GLU A 27 32.39 5.49 -17.99
C GLU A 27 33.77 4.90 -17.69
N ILE A 28 33.98 4.44 -16.45
CA ILE A 28 35.19 3.72 -16.10
C ILE A 28 34.97 2.25 -16.46
N GLU A 29 35.66 1.79 -17.47
CA GLU A 29 35.78 0.36 -17.76
C GLU A 29 36.27 -0.36 -16.50
N LEU A 30 35.43 -1.19 -15.92
CA LEU A 30 35.82 -2.06 -14.82
C LEU A 30 36.99 -2.95 -15.28
N PRO A 31 37.99 -3.23 -14.43
CA PRO A 31 39.02 -4.19 -14.73
C PRO A 31 38.42 -5.51 -15.21
N ALA A 32 39.04 -6.16 -16.18
CA ALA A 32 38.52 -7.37 -16.83
C ALA A 32 38.16 -8.50 -15.85
N GLU A 33 38.78 -8.51 -14.66
CA GLU A 33 38.54 -9.45 -13.57
C GLU A 33 37.22 -9.18 -12.80
N LEU A 34 36.66 -7.96 -12.94
CA LEU A 34 35.39 -7.52 -12.34
C LEU A 34 34.28 -7.37 -13.37
N GLN A 35 34.58 -7.62 -14.64
CA GLN A 35 33.54 -7.69 -15.67
C GLN A 35 32.71 -8.96 -15.43
N PRO A 36 31.38 -8.86 -15.28
CA PRO A 36 30.55 -10.06 -15.15
C PRO A 36 30.81 -10.93 -16.39
N GLN A 37 31.13 -12.23 -16.16
CA GLN A 37 31.15 -13.20 -17.24
C GLN A 37 29.88 -13.00 -18.05
N GLN A 38 30.02 -12.81 -19.38
CA GLN A 38 28.90 -12.59 -20.32
C GLN A 38 27.98 -13.83 -20.33
N ARG A 39 27.18 -13.99 -19.27
CA ARG A 39 25.87 -14.63 -19.41
C ARG A 39 25.08 -13.74 -20.34
N GLN A 40 24.31 -14.30 -21.27
CA GLN A 40 23.28 -13.55 -22.01
C GLN A 40 22.32 -12.97 -20.97
N ILE A 41 22.72 -11.84 -20.40
CA ILE A 41 21.84 -10.97 -19.62
C ILE A 41 20.88 -10.46 -20.68
N GLY A 42 19.60 -10.82 -20.63
CA GLY A 42 18.60 -10.46 -21.62
C GLY A 42 18.65 -9.01 -22.12
N GLN A 43 17.59 -8.48 -22.65
CA GLN A 43 17.55 -7.11 -23.17
C GLN A 43 17.66 -6.11 -22.01
N PHE A 44 18.67 -5.23 -22.02
CA PHE A 44 18.83 -4.15 -21.04
C PHE A 44 17.63 -3.20 -21.06
N ILE A 45 17.12 -2.84 -19.89
CA ILE A 45 16.04 -1.86 -19.71
C ILE A 45 16.61 -0.57 -19.09
N ARG A 46 17.17 -0.65 -17.87
CA ARG A 46 17.70 0.51 -17.14
C ARG A 46 18.66 0.12 -16.03
N ARG A 47 19.42 1.10 -15.55
CA ARG A 47 20.20 1.02 -14.31
C ARG A 47 19.42 1.67 -13.16
N THR A 48 19.67 1.20 -11.95
CA THR A 48 19.15 1.78 -10.69
C THR A 48 20.11 1.46 -9.56
N GLN A 49 19.81 1.91 -8.36
CA GLN A 49 20.46 1.46 -7.13
C GLN A 49 19.55 0.50 -6.35
N SER A 50 20.17 -0.42 -5.66
CA SER A 50 19.53 -1.44 -4.83
C SER A 50 20.38 -1.70 -3.58
N ILE A 51 20.02 -2.72 -2.79
CA ILE A 51 20.79 -3.15 -1.63
C ILE A 51 21.16 -4.62 -1.71
N CYS A 52 22.29 -4.99 -1.10
CA CYS A 52 22.60 -6.38 -0.84
C CYS A 52 21.60 -6.98 0.15
N PRO A 53 20.95 -8.11 -0.14
CA PRO A 53 19.97 -8.69 0.77
C PRO A 53 20.59 -9.22 2.08
N GLU A 54 21.91 -9.43 2.12
CA GLU A 54 22.64 -9.97 3.28
C GLU A 54 23.18 -8.84 4.20
N CYS A 55 23.92 -7.86 3.65
CA CYS A 55 24.59 -6.83 4.44
C CYS A 55 24.01 -5.42 4.29
N ASN A 56 22.95 -5.24 3.51
CA ASN A 56 22.30 -3.95 3.21
C ASN A 56 23.23 -2.91 2.54
N ARG A 57 24.40 -3.32 2.01
CA ARG A 57 25.27 -2.42 1.22
C ARG A 57 24.50 -1.92 0.00
N ILE A 58 24.56 -0.62 -0.27
CA ILE A 58 24.00 -0.01 -1.49
C ILE A 58 24.85 -0.46 -2.67
N LEU A 59 24.19 -0.92 -3.73
CA LEU A 59 24.82 -1.51 -4.91
C LEU A 59 24.18 -0.96 -6.18
N PRO A 60 24.99 -0.73 -7.24
CA PRO A 60 24.43 -0.55 -8.58
C PRO A 60 23.67 -1.82 -8.99
N SER A 61 22.58 -1.64 -9.69
CA SER A 61 21.70 -2.72 -10.12
C SER A 61 21.25 -2.50 -11.56
N THR A 62 21.04 -3.60 -12.28
CA THR A 62 20.54 -3.58 -13.66
C THR A 62 19.20 -4.26 -13.73
N VAL A 63 18.25 -3.59 -14.39
CA VAL A 63 16.94 -4.13 -14.73
C VAL A 63 16.96 -4.52 -16.21
N PHE A 64 16.54 -5.73 -16.53
CA PHE A 64 16.61 -6.29 -17.87
C PHE A 64 15.41 -7.23 -18.15
N GLU A 65 15.10 -7.40 -19.44
CA GLU A 65 14.11 -8.37 -19.90
C GLU A 65 14.78 -9.69 -20.24
N ARG A 66 14.13 -10.80 -19.89
CA ARG A 66 14.47 -12.14 -20.34
C ARG A 66 13.21 -13.02 -20.35
N ASP A 67 12.98 -13.71 -21.46
CA ASP A 67 11.85 -14.64 -21.64
C ASP A 67 10.48 -13.99 -21.34
N GLY A 68 10.28 -12.74 -21.80
CA GLY A 68 9.03 -11.98 -21.60
C GLY A 68 8.80 -11.50 -20.17
N LYS A 69 9.81 -11.55 -19.31
CA LYS A 69 9.76 -11.11 -17.91
C LYS A 69 10.84 -10.09 -17.60
N VAL A 70 10.66 -9.32 -16.55
CA VAL A 70 11.63 -8.33 -16.08
C VAL A 70 12.33 -8.84 -14.84
N PHE A 71 13.66 -8.81 -14.87
CA PHE A 71 14.53 -9.20 -13.78
C PHE A 71 15.38 -8.05 -13.30
N MET A 72 15.90 -8.16 -12.09
CA MET A 72 16.88 -7.26 -11.50
C MET A 72 18.09 -8.06 -11.05
N THR A 73 19.30 -7.61 -11.42
CA THR A 73 20.55 -8.20 -10.93
C THR A 73 21.43 -7.16 -10.25
N LYS A 74 22.21 -7.59 -9.27
CA LYS A 74 23.19 -6.81 -8.50
C LYS A 74 24.29 -7.71 -7.96
N THR A 75 25.51 -7.19 -7.85
CA THR A 75 26.65 -7.93 -7.36
C THR A 75 27.24 -7.28 -6.12
N CYS A 76 27.23 -8.00 -5.00
CA CYS A 76 27.90 -7.59 -3.79
C CYS A 76 29.34 -8.15 -3.75
N PRO A 77 30.36 -7.36 -3.46
CA PRO A 77 31.74 -7.87 -3.35
C PRO A 77 31.92 -8.98 -2.32
N GLU A 78 31.10 -9.00 -1.26
CA GLU A 78 31.20 -9.97 -0.16
C GLU A 78 30.24 -11.17 -0.33
N HIS A 79 29.08 -10.97 -1.00
CA HIS A 79 28.00 -11.97 -1.03
C HIS A 79 27.67 -12.46 -2.44
N GLY A 80 28.41 -11.98 -3.46
CA GLY A 80 28.24 -12.39 -4.85
C GLY A 80 27.01 -11.80 -5.53
N GLU A 81 26.66 -12.41 -6.66
CA GLU A 81 25.54 -11.99 -7.50
C GLU A 81 24.19 -12.41 -6.92
N THR A 82 23.22 -11.53 -7.05
CA THR A 82 21.81 -11.79 -6.74
C THR A 82 20.95 -11.38 -7.93
N GLU A 83 20.18 -12.31 -8.46
CA GLU A 83 19.17 -12.06 -9.49
C GLU A 83 17.78 -12.35 -8.91
N GLU A 84 16.79 -11.53 -9.26
CA GLU A 84 15.42 -11.67 -8.77
C GLU A 84 14.40 -11.26 -9.83
N LEU A 85 13.26 -11.96 -9.87
CA LEU A 85 12.11 -11.56 -10.66
C LEU A 85 11.57 -10.21 -10.13
N TYR A 86 11.60 -9.20 -11.01
CA TYR A 86 11.16 -7.84 -10.70
C TYR A 86 9.70 -7.62 -11.11
N PHE A 87 9.30 -8.09 -12.32
CA PHE A 87 7.95 -7.95 -12.84
C PHE A 87 7.62 -9.10 -13.82
N GLY A 88 6.51 -9.78 -13.64
CA GLY A 88 6.20 -11.06 -14.29
C GLY A 88 5.84 -11.00 -15.77
N SER A 89 5.67 -9.80 -16.37
CA SER A 89 5.34 -9.61 -17.78
C SER A 89 6.02 -8.35 -18.33
N TYR A 90 6.85 -8.51 -19.35
CA TYR A 90 7.53 -7.38 -19.99
C TYR A 90 6.57 -6.48 -20.77
N ASP A 91 5.61 -7.06 -21.48
CA ASP A 91 4.60 -6.29 -22.23
C ASP A 91 3.78 -5.40 -21.29
N MET A 92 3.37 -5.93 -20.15
CA MET A 92 2.65 -5.14 -19.13
C MET A 92 3.56 -4.10 -18.49
N TYR A 93 4.84 -4.41 -18.27
CA TYR A 93 5.83 -3.45 -17.78
C TYR A 93 5.96 -2.26 -18.73
N GLN A 94 6.11 -2.50 -20.03
CA GLN A 94 6.16 -1.46 -21.05
C GLN A 94 4.87 -0.64 -21.11
N LYS A 95 3.70 -1.31 -21.12
CA LYS A 95 2.39 -0.64 -21.08
C LYS A 95 2.28 0.26 -19.85
N PHE A 96 2.65 -0.21 -18.67
CA PHE A 96 2.56 0.56 -17.43
C PHE A 96 3.56 1.72 -17.39
N ALA A 97 4.74 1.55 -17.95
CA ALA A 97 5.76 2.58 -18.02
C ALA A 97 5.32 3.81 -18.85
N THR A 98 4.36 3.66 -19.77
CA THR A 98 3.81 4.80 -20.52
C THR A 98 3.05 5.81 -19.65
N TYR A 99 2.64 5.38 -18.43
CA TYR A 99 1.96 6.22 -17.45
C TYR A 99 2.92 6.75 -16.37
N TRP A 100 4.22 6.76 -16.63
CA TRP A 100 5.20 7.35 -15.72
C TRP A 100 4.87 8.82 -15.44
N SER A 101 4.80 9.17 -14.17
CA SER A 101 4.54 10.53 -13.71
C SER A 101 5.35 10.80 -12.45
N ASP A 102 6.15 11.85 -12.47
CA ASP A 102 6.78 12.35 -11.26
C ASP A 102 5.83 13.32 -10.58
N GLY A 103 5.71 13.19 -9.28
CA GLY A 103 4.93 14.11 -8.46
C GLY A 103 5.71 15.39 -8.13
N LYS A 104 5.06 16.29 -7.39
CA LYS A 104 5.63 17.59 -6.99
C LYS A 104 6.70 17.48 -5.89
N GLY A 105 6.92 16.27 -5.37
CA GLY A 105 7.82 16.06 -4.24
C GLY A 105 7.36 16.77 -2.97
N THR A 106 8.32 17.15 -2.13
CA THR A 106 8.05 17.89 -0.88
C THR A 106 8.75 19.25 -0.90
N HIS A 107 8.02 20.31 -0.51
CA HIS A 107 8.58 21.65 -0.31
C HIS A 107 9.04 21.90 1.14
N ALA A 108 8.68 21.01 2.05
CA ALA A 108 9.09 21.05 3.46
C ALA A 108 9.78 19.73 3.80
N PRO A 109 11.06 19.55 3.41
CA PRO A 109 11.76 18.30 3.63
C PRO A 109 11.88 18.01 5.12
N ASN A 110 11.64 16.76 5.47
CA ASN A 110 11.69 16.25 6.84
C ASN A 110 13.10 15.80 7.24
N VAL A 111 13.96 15.58 6.25
CA VAL A 111 15.37 15.23 6.39
C VAL A 111 16.21 16.15 5.51
N PRO A 112 17.29 16.80 6.06
CA PRO A 112 18.20 17.60 5.26
C PRO A 112 18.87 16.77 4.14
N ILE A 113 19.01 17.34 2.96
CA ILE A 113 19.56 16.63 1.80
C ILE A 113 21.01 16.17 2.02
N GLU A 114 21.79 16.95 2.75
CA GLU A 114 23.20 16.66 3.06
C GLU A 114 23.36 15.38 3.90
N SER A 115 22.29 14.97 4.58
CA SER A 115 22.26 13.74 5.38
C SER A 115 21.50 12.61 4.71
N CYS A 116 20.93 12.85 3.52
CA CYS A 116 20.11 11.87 2.80
C CYS A 116 20.97 11.08 1.80
N ALA A 117 21.15 9.80 2.06
CA ALA A 117 21.79 8.84 1.14
C ALA A 117 20.82 7.67 0.94
N CYS A 118 19.99 7.74 -0.08
CA CYS A 118 18.94 6.76 -0.32
C CYS A 118 19.53 5.34 -0.53
N PRO A 119 19.00 4.31 0.17
CA PRO A 119 17.94 4.30 1.18
C PRO A 119 18.43 4.53 2.61
N ALA A 120 19.70 4.89 2.85
CA ALA A 120 20.22 5.20 4.19
C ALA A 120 19.73 6.57 4.67
N ASN A 121 19.47 6.70 5.96
CA ASN A 121 18.91 7.91 6.59
C ASN A 121 17.64 8.44 5.90
N CYS A 122 16.74 7.51 5.49
CA CYS A 122 15.55 7.82 4.71
C CYS A 122 14.52 8.62 5.52
N GLY A 123 13.82 9.47 4.81
CA GLY A 123 12.71 10.31 5.24
C GLY A 123 12.25 11.11 4.03
N LEU A 124 11.28 12.04 4.20
CA LEU A 124 10.97 12.97 3.13
C LEU A 124 12.12 13.98 3.00
N CYS A 125 12.89 13.85 1.95
CA CYS A 125 13.97 14.77 1.57
C CYS A 125 13.70 15.38 0.20
N SER A 126 14.52 16.34 -0.24
CA SER A 126 14.33 17.00 -1.53
C SER A 126 14.56 16.11 -2.76
N ASN A 127 15.13 14.90 -2.58
CA ASN A 127 15.21 13.89 -3.64
C ASN A 127 13.94 13.04 -3.75
N HIS A 128 12.98 13.23 -2.83
CA HIS A 128 11.71 12.50 -2.87
C HIS A 128 10.77 13.16 -3.88
N LEU A 129 10.32 12.40 -4.86
CA LEU A 129 9.54 12.87 -6.02
C LEU A 129 8.02 12.78 -5.80
N SER A 130 7.61 12.35 -4.63
CA SER A 130 6.20 12.24 -4.22
C SER A 130 6.01 12.90 -2.86
N HIS A 131 4.77 13.07 -2.43
CA HIS A 131 4.39 13.46 -1.07
C HIS A 131 3.49 12.37 -0.47
N THR A 132 3.06 12.55 0.79
CA THR A 132 2.29 11.50 1.45
C THR A 132 0.86 11.42 0.93
N GLY A 133 0.56 10.39 0.13
CA GLY A 133 -0.80 9.99 -0.26
C GLY A 133 -1.50 9.20 0.85
N LEU A 134 -0.76 8.30 1.52
CA LEU A 134 -1.24 7.54 2.67
C LEU A 134 -0.17 7.47 3.76
N ALA A 135 -0.45 8.07 4.91
CA ALA A 135 0.37 7.91 6.09
C ALA A 135 0.00 6.63 6.87
N ASN A 136 0.98 6.00 7.50
CA ASN A 136 0.79 4.89 8.43
C ASN A 136 1.30 5.28 9.81
N ILE A 137 0.53 4.94 10.85
CA ILE A 137 0.97 5.09 12.23
C ILE A 137 0.90 3.73 12.95
N ILE A 138 2.04 3.31 13.53
CA ILE A 138 2.09 2.11 14.33
C ILE A 138 1.67 2.48 15.75
N VAL A 139 0.53 1.94 16.21
CA VAL A 139 0.03 2.23 17.55
C VAL A 139 0.41 1.16 18.57
N THR A 140 0.76 -0.03 18.12
CA THR A 140 1.32 -1.12 18.93
C THR A 140 2.07 -2.11 18.04
N ASN A 141 3.14 -2.71 18.54
CA ASN A 141 3.78 -3.85 17.87
C ASN A 141 3.30 -5.21 18.39
N ARG A 142 2.37 -5.24 19.36
CA ARG A 142 1.74 -6.46 19.85
C ARG A 142 0.75 -7.00 18.81
N CYS A 143 0.64 -8.33 18.73
CA CYS A 143 -0.34 -9.01 17.89
C CYS A 143 -0.82 -10.29 18.57
N ASP A 144 -2.08 -10.60 18.40
CA ASP A 144 -2.71 -11.84 18.86
C ASP A 144 -2.50 -13.02 17.90
N LEU A 145 -1.91 -12.77 16.73
CA LEU A 145 -1.56 -13.77 15.71
C LEU A 145 -0.04 -13.94 15.55
N THR A 146 0.37 -15.02 14.88
CA THR A 146 1.78 -15.34 14.59
C THR A 146 2.00 -15.72 13.13
N CYS A 147 1.48 -14.91 12.20
CA CYS A 147 1.58 -15.16 10.76
C CYS A 147 3.04 -15.29 10.32
N TRP A 148 3.36 -16.36 9.57
CA TRP A 148 4.74 -16.68 9.17
C TRP A 148 5.31 -15.73 8.10
N TYR A 149 4.46 -15.07 7.32
CA TYR A 149 4.82 -14.10 6.27
C TYR A 149 4.78 -12.64 6.76
N CYS A 150 4.44 -12.40 8.03
CA CYS A 150 4.30 -11.05 8.58
C CYS A 150 5.66 -10.37 8.73
N PHE A 151 5.79 -9.15 8.22
CA PHE A 151 6.96 -8.31 8.44
C PHE A 151 6.90 -7.55 9.79
N PHE A 152 5.71 -7.40 10.39
CA PHE A 152 5.54 -6.91 11.74
C PHE A 152 5.47 -8.07 12.72
N TYR A 153 6.55 -8.40 13.39
CA TYR A 153 6.47 -9.39 14.45
C TYR A 153 7.25 -8.91 15.68
N VAL A 154 6.65 -9.09 16.84
CA VAL A 154 7.38 -8.97 18.11
C VAL A 154 8.32 -10.18 18.17
N LYS A 155 9.62 -9.92 18.37
CA LYS A 155 10.62 -10.98 18.56
C LYS A 155 10.38 -11.64 19.93
N LYS A 156 9.40 -12.58 20.01
CA LYS A 156 9.10 -13.31 21.24
C LYS A 156 10.28 -14.20 21.60
N GLY A 157 10.68 -14.15 22.87
CA GLY A 157 11.72 -15.00 23.43
C GLY A 157 13.14 -14.69 22.98
N LEU A 158 13.40 -13.56 22.33
CA LEU A 158 14.74 -13.08 22.04
C LEU A 158 15.16 -12.06 23.11
N GLU A 159 16.40 -12.15 23.52
CA GLU A 159 17.01 -11.16 24.41
C GLU A 159 16.85 -9.75 23.83
N GLY A 160 16.38 -8.79 24.66
CA GLY A 160 16.11 -7.43 24.24
C GLY A 160 14.79 -7.22 23.47
N ALA A 161 13.81 -8.12 23.56
CA ALA A 161 12.46 -7.89 23.05
C ALA A 161 11.79 -6.70 23.77
N TYR A 162 10.98 -5.94 23.03
CA TYR A 162 10.35 -4.71 23.52
C TYR A 162 8.90 -4.62 23.03
N VAL A 163 8.09 -3.88 23.81
CA VAL A 163 6.74 -3.46 23.40
C VAL A 163 6.79 -1.97 23.06
N TYR A 164 6.37 -1.64 21.85
CA TYR A 164 6.28 -0.28 21.36
C TYR A 164 4.81 0.14 21.27
N GLU A 165 4.46 1.17 22.03
CA GLU A 165 3.15 1.81 22.06
C GLU A 165 3.35 3.31 22.29
N PRO A 166 3.32 4.14 21.22
CA PRO A 166 3.52 5.58 21.37
C PRO A 166 2.41 6.20 22.24
N SER A 167 2.75 7.16 23.08
CA SER A 167 1.79 7.88 23.90
C SER A 167 0.80 8.66 23.03
N LEU A 168 -0.36 9.03 23.59
CA LEU A 168 -1.35 9.86 22.89
C LEU A 168 -0.75 11.21 22.46
N THR A 169 0.17 11.78 23.24
CA THR A 169 0.90 12.99 22.88
C THR A 169 1.79 12.76 21.66
N GLN A 170 2.56 11.67 21.64
CA GLN A 170 3.38 11.32 20.46
C GLN A 170 2.52 11.07 19.22
N VAL A 171 1.36 10.42 19.36
CA VAL A 171 0.41 10.27 18.25
C VAL A 171 0.01 11.63 17.69
N ARG A 172 -0.37 12.58 18.56
CA ARG A 172 -0.75 13.92 18.15
C ARG A 172 0.37 14.66 17.43
N GLU A 173 1.59 14.59 17.95
CA GLU A 173 2.77 15.22 17.34
C GLU A 173 3.11 14.62 15.96
N MET A 174 3.05 13.30 15.82
CA MET A 174 3.24 12.62 14.53
C MET A 174 2.20 13.06 13.49
N VAL A 175 0.92 13.19 13.87
CA VAL A 175 -0.13 13.67 12.98
C VAL A 175 0.08 15.14 12.59
N ARG A 176 0.54 15.98 13.51
CA ARG A 176 0.90 17.37 13.20
C ARG A 176 2.07 17.47 12.22
N ALA A 177 3.06 16.60 12.32
CA ALA A 177 4.14 16.52 11.35
C ALA A 177 3.61 16.20 9.93
N LEU A 178 2.66 15.25 9.82
CA LEU A 178 1.97 14.94 8.57
C LEU A 178 1.20 16.16 8.01
N LYS A 179 0.48 16.88 8.86
CA LYS A 179 -0.29 18.08 8.44
C LYS A 179 0.60 19.27 8.08
N ALA A 180 1.87 19.25 8.49
CA ALA A 180 2.87 20.26 8.13
C ALA A 180 3.48 20.05 6.73
N GLU A 181 3.28 18.90 6.08
CA GLU A 181 3.77 18.67 4.70
C GLU A 181 3.28 19.72 3.71
N ARG A 182 4.15 20.07 2.74
CA ARG A 182 3.84 21.00 1.63
C ARG A 182 4.42 20.42 0.33
N PRO A 183 3.81 20.65 -0.84
CA PRO A 183 2.70 21.58 -1.10
C PRO A 183 1.34 21.08 -0.62
N VAL A 184 1.18 19.77 -0.40
CA VAL A 184 -0.08 19.15 0.01
C VAL A 184 0.05 18.57 1.41
N PRO A 185 -0.71 19.06 2.41
CA PRO A 185 -0.76 18.43 3.72
C PRO A 185 -1.34 17.02 3.61
N GLY A 186 -0.73 16.05 4.27
CA GLY A 186 -1.26 14.69 4.31
C GLY A 186 -2.66 14.66 4.93
N ASN A 187 -3.59 13.93 4.31
CA ASN A 187 -5.01 13.91 4.71
C ASN A 187 -5.64 12.52 4.77
N SER A 188 -4.83 11.49 4.56
CA SER A 188 -5.22 10.09 4.68
C SER A 188 -4.24 9.37 5.59
N LEU A 189 -4.75 8.67 6.61
CA LEU A 189 -3.93 8.00 7.61
C LEU A 189 -4.47 6.60 7.93
N GLN A 190 -3.58 5.62 7.90
CA GLN A 190 -3.84 4.24 8.29
C GLN A 190 -3.27 3.97 9.68
N ILE A 191 -4.13 3.58 10.60
CA ILE A 191 -3.73 3.04 11.90
C ILE A 191 -3.34 1.58 11.69
N THR A 192 -2.12 1.23 12.06
CA THR A 192 -1.55 -0.11 11.86
C THR A 192 -0.68 -0.53 13.04
N GLY A 193 -0.03 -1.68 12.91
CA GLY A 193 0.88 -2.20 13.92
C GLY A 193 1.02 -3.70 13.82
N GLY A 194 1.10 -4.38 14.98
CA GLY A 194 0.78 -5.78 15.09
C GLY A 194 -0.72 -5.99 14.87
N GLU A 195 -1.49 -5.83 15.95
CA GLU A 195 -2.95 -5.74 15.89
C GLU A 195 -3.42 -4.53 16.71
N PRO A 196 -3.83 -3.43 16.03
CA PRO A 196 -4.19 -2.18 16.69
C PRO A 196 -5.34 -2.31 17.70
N THR A 197 -6.28 -3.24 17.48
CA THR A 197 -7.43 -3.45 18.36
C THR A 197 -7.07 -4.03 19.72
N LEU A 198 -5.82 -4.45 19.92
CA LEU A 198 -5.30 -4.84 21.24
C LEU A 198 -4.97 -3.64 22.12
N ARG A 199 -4.97 -2.43 21.56
CA ARG A 199 -4.71 -1.20 22.30
C ARG A 199 -6.00 -0.61 22.85
N PRO A 200 -6.19 -0.52 24.19
CA PRO A 200 -7.42 0.00 24.78
C PRO A 200 -7.75 1.44 24.34
N GLU A 201 -6.72 2.28 24.17
CA GLU A 201 -6.87 3.69 23.79
C GLU A 201 -7.14 3.88 22.27
N LEU A 202 -7.37 2.80 21.49
CA LEU A 202 -7.60 2.92 20.05
C LEU A 202 -8.73 3.90 19.67
N PRO A 203 -9.89 3.93 20.36
CA PRO A 203 -10.92 4.94 20.05
C PRO A 203 -10.45 6.38 20.26
N GLU A 204 -9.68 6.64 21.32
CA GLU A 204 -9.11 7.96 21.58
C GLU A 204 -8.05 8.35 20.55
N ILE A 205 -7.26 7.37 20.08
CA ILE A 205 -6.30 7.60 18.98
C ILE A 205 -7.03 8.03 17.70
N VAL A 206 -8.13 7.34 17.33
CA VAL A 206 -8.94 7.73 16.16
C VAL A 206 -9.45 9.15 16.30
N LYS A 207 -9.97 9.51 17.49
CA LYS A 207 -10.46 10.84 17.80
C LYS A 207 -9.37 11.90 17.68
N ILE A 208 -8.18 11.66 18.25
CA ILE A 208 -7.03 12.57 18.14
C ILE A 208 -6.66 12.83 16.68
N ILE A 209 -6.58 11.78 15.86
CA ILE A 209 -6.26 11.91 14.44
C ILE A 209 -7.31 12.75 13.71
N LYS A 210 -8.59 12.57 14.05
CA LYS A 210 -9.70 13.35 13.49
C LYS A 210 -9.66 14.82 13.92
N GLU A 211 -9.37 15.09 15.18
CA GLU A 211 -9.22 16.44 15.75
C GLU A 211 -8.07 17.22 15.09
N GLU A 212 -6.97 16.57 14.75
CA GLU A 212 -5.85 17.18 14.03
C GLU A 212 -6.14 17.39 12.52
N GLY A 213 -7.36 17.12 12.06
CA GLY A 213 -7.85 17.47 10.73
C GLY A 213 -7.47 16.47 9.63
N VAL A 214 -7.32 15.19 9.95
CA VAL A 214 -7.24 14.12 8.96
C VAL A 214 -8.66 13.69 8.57
N ASP A 215 -8.99 13.75 7.28
CA ASP A 215 -10.34 13.46 6.81
C ASP A 215 -10.58 11.96 6.64
N HIS A 216 -9.60 11.23 6.12
CA HIS A 216 -9.70 9.80 5.86
C HIS A 216 -8.84 9.01 6.83
N ILE A 217 -9.48 8.27 7.72
CA ILE A 217 -8.81 7.43 8.72
C ILE A 217 -9.23 5.98 8.49
N GLN A 218 -8.26 5.11 8.23
CA GLN A 218 -8.52 3.67 8.07
C GLN A 218 -7.80 2.85 9.13
N LEU A 219 -8.37 1.71 9.50
CA LEU A 219 -7.82 0.78 10.47
C LEU A 219 -7.39 -0.51 9.78
N ASN A 220 -6.10 -0.82 9.82
CA ASN A 220 -5.58 -2.11 9.36
C ASN A 220 -5.62 -3.12 10.51
N THR A 221 -6.43 -4.17 10.36
CA THR A 221 -6.69 -5.15 11.43
C THR A 221 -6.93 -6.56 10.87
N ASN A 222 -6.72 -7.58 11.70
CA ASN A 222 -7.16 -8.94 11.40
C ASN A 222 -8.68 -9.14 11.62
N GLY A 223 -9.37 -8.18 12.21
CA GLY A 223 -10.82 -8.16 12.41
C GLY A 223 -11.34 -8.99 13.59
N ILE A 224 -10.51 -9.82 14.22
CA ILE A 224 -10.95 -10.77 15.25
C ILE A 224 -11.66 -10.06 16.41
N ASN A 225 -11.11 -8.97 16.92
CA ASN A 225 -11.73 -8.25 18.04
C ASN A 225 -13.06 -7.59 17.66
N LEU A 226 -13.26 -7.21 16.38
CA LEU A 226 -14.55 -6.69 15.92
C LEU A 226 -15.59 -7.81 15.78
N ALA A 227 -15.16 -9.04 15.48
CA ALA A 227 -16.03 -10.21 15.48
C ALA A 227 -16.47 -10.58 16.90
N LEU A 228 -15.55 -10.51 17.88
CA LEU A 228 -15.81 -10.85 19.29
C LEU A 228 -16.53 -9.74 20.06
N ASN A 229 -16.35 -8.49 19.67
CA ASN A 229 -16.95 -7.30 20.26
C ASN A 229 -17.54 -6.38 19.18
N PRO A 230 -18.77 -6.65 18.72
CA PRO A 230 -19.42 -5.86 17.67
C PRO A 230 -19.55 -4.37 17.97
N ASN A 231 -19.68 -3.98 19.25
CA ASN A 231 -19.78 -2.58 19.65
C ASN A 231 -18.52 -1.77 19.36
N LEU A 232 -17.36 -2.43 19.23
CA LEU A 232 -16.11 -1.75 18.88
C LEU A 232 -16.20 -1.06 17.51
N ALA A 233 -16.87 -1.67 16.52
CA ALA A 233 -17.06 -1.08 15.21
C ALA A 233 -17.85 0.24 15.28
N HIS A 234 -18.93 0.28 16.08
CA HIS A 234 -19.70 1.51 16.34
C HIS A 234 -18.83 2.56 17.03
N THR A 235 -18.15 2.19 18.11
CA THR A 235 -17.28 3.12 18.85
C THR A 235 -16.20 3.75 17.96
N LEU A 236 -15.56 2.96 17.13
CA LEU A 236 -14.54 3.47 16.20
C LEU A 236 -15.14 4.39 15.13
N ARG A 237 -16.31 4.03 14.58
CA ARG A 237 -17.03 4.86 13.60
C ARG A 237 -17.44 6.20 14.18
N ASP A 238 -17.98 6.21 15.40
CA ASP A 238 -18.43 7.42 16.11
C ASP A 238 -17.25 8.37 16.42
N ASN A 239 -16.05 7.83 16.63
CA ASN A 239 -14.83 8.63 16.82
C ASN A 239 -14.19 9.11 15.50
N GLY A 240 -14.74 8.74 14.35
CA GLY A 240 -14.31 9.28 13.04
C GLY A 240 -13.58 8.30 12.13
N LEU A 241 -13.54 6.99 12.46
CA LEU A 241 -12.98 5.99 11.55
C LEU A 241 -13.78 5.95 10.24
N SER A 242 -13.08 6.01 9.10
CA SER A 242 -13.70 6.05 7.77
C SER A 242 -14.00 4.65 7.23
N ASN A 243 -13.05 3.74 7.33
CA ASN A 243 -13.17 2.35 6.85
C ASN A 243 -12.22 1.39 7.54
N LEU A 244 -12.51 0.12 7.38
CA LEU A 244 -11.66 -0.99 7.82
C LEU A 244 -10.82 -1.50 6.66
N TYR A 245 -9.54 -1.74 6.90
CA TYR A 245 -8.61 -2.43 6.02
C TYR A 245 -8.38 -3.82 6.61
N MET A 246 -9.20 -4.80 6.20
CA MET A 246 -9.28 -6.11 6.86
C MET A 246 -8.42 -7.14 6.16
N SER A 247 -7.51 -7.73 6.88
CA SER A 247 -6.71 -8.87 6.42
C SER A 247 -7.60 -10.06 6.05
N PHE A 248 -7.54 -10.56 4.80
CA PHE A 248 -8.40 -11.65 4.31
C PHE A 248 -7.71 -12.43 3.18
N ASP A 249 -6.94 -13.46 3.52
CA ASP A 249 -6.03 -14.12 2.58
C ASP A 249 -6.67 -15.17 1.68
N GLY A 250 -7.93 -15.54 1.90
CA GLY A 250 -8.61 -16.54 1.09
C GLY A 250 -9.99 -16.88 1.63
N VAL A 251 -10.71 -17.69 0.87
CA VAL A 251 -12.10 -18.10 1.17
C VAL A 251 -12.20 -19.46 1.86
N SER A 252 -11.08 -20.15 2.05
CA SER A 252 -11.02 -21.44 2.74
C SER A 252 -10.22 -21.35 4.05
N PRO A 253 -10.48 -22.27 5.02
CA PRO A 253 -9.68 -22.33 6.24
C PRO A 253 -8.19 -22.61 6.01
N LYS A 254 -7.85 -23.21 4.88
CA LYS A 254 -6.47 -23.54 4.51
C LYS A 254 -5.70 -22.31 4.06
N THR A 255 -6.30 -21.47 3.26
CA THR A 255 -5.71 -20.26 2.68
C THR A 255 -5.80 -19.06 3.61
N ASN A 256 -6.86 -19.02 4.44
CA ASN A 256 -7.07 -17.98 5.45
C ASN A 256 -7.18 -18.56 6.88
N PRO A 257 -6.14 -19.20 7.41
CA PRO A 257 -6.20 -19.83 8.74
C PRO A 257 -6.32 -18.83 9.90
N LYS A 258 -6.03 -17.55 9.65
CA LYS A 258 -5.96 -16.51 10.68
C LYS A 258 -7.33 -16.06 11.18
N ASN A 259 -8.27 -15.80 10.28
CA ASN A 259 -9.57 -15.21 10.60
C ASN A 259 -10.73 -15.70 9.70
N HIS A 260 -10.58 -16.86 9.07
CA HIS A 260 -11.62 -17.42 8.19
C HIS A 260 -13.00 -17.49 8.86
N TRP A 261 -13.04 -17.93 10.13
CA TRP A 261 -14.26 -18.09 10.89
C TRP A 261 -14.80 -16.77 11.47
N GLU A 262 -13.92 -15.79 11.67
CA GLU A 262 -14.23 -14.49 12.26
C GLU A 262 -14.67 -13.46 11.21
N ALA A 263 -14.17 -13.56 9.97
CA ALA A 263 -14.41 -12.59 8.93
C ALA A 263 -15.90 -12.28 8.65
N PRO A 264 -16.81 -13.26 8.55
CA PRO A 264 -18.24 -12.97 8.36
C PRO A 264 -18.84 -12.14 9.51
N TYR A 265 -18.44 -12.40 10.75
CA TYR A 265 -18.91 -11.64 11.93
C TYR A 265 -18.34 -10.23 11.95
N THR A 266 -17.07 -10.07 11.54
CA THR A 266 -16.45 -8.74 11.37
C THR A 266 -17.21 -7.92 10.32
N ILE A 267 -17.52 -8.51 9.16
CA ILE A 267 -18.29 -7.88 8.09
C ILE A 267 -19.67 -7.43 8.61
N GLU A 268 -20.35 -8.30 9.38
CA GLU A 268 -21.66 -7.96 9.94
C GLU A 268 -21.58 -6.85 10.99
N SER A 269 -20.54 -6.84 11.83
CA SER A 269 -20.29 -5.76 12.80
C SER A 269 -20.05 -4.43 12.07
N CYS A 270 -19.28 -4.44 11.00
CA CYS A 270 -19.04 -3.27 10.16
C CYS A 270 -20.31 -2.80 9.43
N ARG A 271 -21.16 -3.73 8.95
CA ARG A 271 -22.43 -3.41 8.29
C ARG A 271 -23.37 -2.68 9.26
N LYS A 272 -23.50 -3.17 10.50
CA LYS A 272 -24.31 -2.52 11.54
C LYS A 272 -23.78 -1.12 11.89
N ALA A 273 -22.48 -0.94 11.93
CA ALA A 273 -21.83 0.35 12.20
C ALA A 273 -21.76 1.28 10.99
N ASN A 274 -22.22 0.87 9.81
CA ASN A 274 -22.02 1.58 8.54
C ASN A 274 -20.54 1.95 8.31
N LEU A 275 -19.65 0.99 8.55
CA LEU A 275 -18.20 1.12 8.43
C LEU A 275 -17.73 0.30 7.22
N GLY A 276 -17.40 0.95 6.11
CA GLY A 276 -16.95 0.30 4.88
C GLY A 276 -15.72 -0.59 5.09
N VAL A 277 -15.64 -1.69 4.34
CA VAL A 277 -14.56 -2.67 4.45
C VAL A 277 -13.78 -2.75 3.15
N VAL A 278 -12.45 -2.80 3.26
CA VAL A 278 -11.53 -3.19 2.19
C VAL A 278 -10.92 -4.54 2.57
N LEU A 279 -11.03 -5.53 1.71
CA LEU A 279 -10.37 -6.82 1.90
C LEU A 279 -8.91 -6.72 1.44
N VAL A 280 -8.00 -7.24 2.27
CA VAL A 280 -6.55 -7.13 2.03
C VAL A 280 -5.91 -8.52 2.05
N PRO A 281 -5.96 -9.27 0.93
CA PRO A 281 -5.24 -10.53 0.82
C PRO A 281 -3.75 -10.30 0.57
N THR A 282 -2.90 -10.91 1.40
CA THR A 282 -1.50 -11.11 1.07
C THR A 282 -1.42 -12.30 0.11
N VAL A 283 -1.10 -12.04 -1.14
CA VAL A 283 -1.06 -13.08 -2.18
C VAL A 283 0.29 -13.76 -2.21
N ILE A 284 0.30 -15.07 -2.01
CA ILE A 284 1.50 -15.89 -1.94
C ILE A 284 1.37 -17.04 -2.93
N LYS A 285 2.29 -17.09 -3.91
CA LYS A 285 2.32 -18.16 -4.92
C LYS A 285 2.30 -19.55 -4.26
N SER A 286 1.52 -20.45 -4.80
CA SER A 286 1.33 -21.83 -4.33
C SER A 286 0.63 -21.97 -2.96
N ILE A 287 0.21 -20.88 -2.35
CA ILE A 287 -0.52 -20.88 -1.06
C ILE A 287 -1.98 -20.49 -1.26
N ASN A 288 -2.25 -19.30 -1.83
CA ASN A 288 -3.59 -18.75 -1.99
C ASN A 288 -3.83 -18.05 -3.34
N ASP A 289 -2.86 -18.08 -4.24
CA ASP A 289 -2.96 -17.49 -5.58
C ASP A 289 -4.05 -18.15 -6.47
N HIS A 290 -4.55 -19.29 -6.05
CA HIS A 290 -5.67 -20.01 -6.69
C HIS A 290 -7.07 -19.60 -6.18
N GLU A 291 -7.16 -18.69 -5.19
CA GLU A 291 -8.43 -18.23 -4.62
C GLU A 291 -8.73 -16.73 -4.87
N LEU A 292 -8.01 -16.06 -5.77
CA LEU A 292 -8.19 -14.62 -6.00
C LEU A 292 -9.59 -14.30 -6.56
N GLY A 293 -10.09 -15.12 -7.49
CA GLY A 293 -11.45 -15.06 -7.98
C GLY A 293 -12.49 -15.37 -6.89
N GLY A 294 -12.19 -16.33 -6.02
CA GLY A 294 -13.03 -16.66 -4.86
C GLY A 294 -13.17 -15.48 -3.88
N ILE A 295 -12.07 -14.75 -3.63
CA ILE A 295 -12.08 -13.51 -2.82
C ILE A 295 -12.96 -12.45 -3.49
N LEU A 296 -12.86 -12.29 -4.81
CA LEU A 296 -13.75 -11.37 -5.56
C LEU A 296 -15.23 -11.74 -5.38
N ARG A 297 -15.59 -13.02 -5.51
CA ARG A 297 -16.98 -13.47 -5.32
C ARG A 297 -17.47 -13.29 -3.88
N PHE A 298 -16.61 -13.48 -2.89
CA PHE A 298 -16.95 -13.17 -1.50
C PHE A 298 -17.22 -11.67 -1.32
N ALA A 299 -16.35 -10.81 -1.84
CA ALA A 299 -16.54 -9.36 -1.81
C ALA A 299 -17.82 -8.93 -2.54
N GLN A 300 -18.11 -9.52 -3.70
CA GLN A 300 -19.33 -9.26 -4.47
C GLN A 300 -20.61 -9.57 -3.69
N ARG A 301 -20.65 -10.72 -2.97
CA ARG A 301 -21.79 -11.05 -2.10
C ARG A 301 -22.01 -10.06 -0.96
N ASN A 302 -20.99 -9.31 -0.61
CA ASN A 302 -21.00 -8.30 0.46
C ASN A 302 -20.76 -6.87 -0.10
N ILE A 303 -21.13 -6.62 -1.37
CA ILE A 303 -20.84 -5.34 -2.05
C ILE A 303 -21.54 -4.14 -1.39
N ASP A 304 -22.55 -4.37 -0.57
CA ASP A 304 -23.22 -3.36 0.24
C ASP A 304 -22.29 -2.74 1.29
N ILE A 305 -21.25 -3.46 1.72
CA ILE A 305 -20.31 -3.00 2.75
C ILE A 305 -18.85 -3.14 2.34
N VAL A 306 -18.49 -4.14 1.52
CA VAL A 306 -17.13 -4.30 0.96
C VAL A 306 -16.98 -3.36 -0.24
N ARG A 307 -16.07 -2.40 -0.12
CA ARG A 307 -15.86 -1.32 -1.10
C ARG A 307 -14.68 -1.55 -2.02
N ALA A 308 -13.73 -2.39 -1.59
CA ALA A 308 -12.53 -2.66 -2.38
C ALA A 308 -11.90 -3.99 -1.98
N ILE A 309 -11.06 -4.49 -2.88
CA ILE A 309 -10.07 -5.52 -2.58
C ILE A 309 -8.70 -4.93 -2.93
N SER A 310 -7.76 -4.98 -1.99
CA SER A 310 -6.36 -4.60 -2.20
C SER A 310 -5.49 -5.84 -2.18
N TYR A 311 -5.30 -6.50 -3.33
CA TYR A 311 -4.41 -7.65 -3.45
C TYR A 311 -2.96 -7.20 -3.25
N GLN A 312 -2.24 -7.87 -2.37
CA GLN A 312 -0.86 -7.53 -2.06
C GLN A 312 0.06 -8.72 -2.37
N PRO A 313 0.69 -8.76 -3.57
CA PRO A 313 1.76 -9.70 -3.82
C PRO A 313 2.77 -9.65 -2.69
N VAL A 314 3.15 -10.81 -2.16
CA VAL A 314 3.95 -10.90 -0.94
C VAL A 314 5.32 -10.26 -1.09
N SER A 315 5.72 -9.45 -0.10
CA SER A 315 7.11 -9.04 0.10
C SER A 315 7.85 -10.11 0.88
N LEU A 316 8.99 -10.57 0.38
CA LEU A 316 9.79 -11.62 1.00
C LEU A 316 10.62 -11.06 2.16
N THR A 317 9.94 -10.72 3.23
CA THR A 317 10.49 -10.11 4.45
C THR A 317 10.10 -10.92 5.69
N GLY A 318 10.55 -10.48 6.85
CA GLY A 318 10.15 -11.08 8.12
C GLY A 318 10.69 -12.49 8.32
N ARG A 319 9.80 -13.47 8.51
CA ARG A 319 10.16 -14.87 8.86
C ARG A 319 10.32 -15.79 7.66
N MET A 320 10.10 -15.29 6.44
CA MET A 320 10.23 -16.12 5.24
C MET A 320 11.68 -16.57 5.02
N LYS A 321 11.84 -17.87 4.74
CA LYS A 321 13.16 -18.44 4.47
C LYS A 321 13.62 -18.02 3.08
N LYS A 322 14.90 -17.61 2.98
CA LYS A 322 15.53 -17.20 1.74
C LYS A 322 15.43 -18.26 0.63
N GLN A 323 15.62 -19.54 1.00
CA GLN A 323 15.60 -20.68 0.06
C GLN A 323 14.21 -20.95 -0.54
N GLU A 324 13.16 -20.43 0.09
CA GLU A 324 11.77 -20.62 -0.36
C GLU A 324 11.25 -19.45 -1.21
N ARG A 325 12.06 -18.39 -1.44
CA ARG A 325 11.59 -17.17 -2.11
C ARG A 325 11.05 -17.43 -3.52
N GLU A 326 11.72 -18.24 -4.33
CA GLU A 326 11.27 -18.56 -5.70
C GLU A 326 9.93 -19.29 -5.72
N LYS A 327 9.68 -20.12 -4.72
CA LYS A 327 8.42 -20.82 -4.53
C LYS A 327 7.25 -19.86 -4.24
N TYR A 328 7.52 -18.79 -3.51
CA TYR A 328 6.49 -17.88 -3.00
C TYR A 328 6.40 -16.56 -3.76
N ARG A 329 7.42 -16.21 -4.56
CA ARG A 329 7.45 -14.98 -5.35
C ARG A 329 6.27 -14.93 -6.32
N ILE A 330 5.51 -13.84 -6.23
CA ILE A 330 4.43 -13.48 -7.14
C ILE A 330 4.48 -11.97 -7.37
N THR A 331 4.09 -11.53 -8.55
CA THR A 331 4.10 -10.12 -8.95
C THR A 331 2.72 -9.66 -9.40
N ILE A 332 2.53 -8.36 -9.66
CA ILE A 332 1.26 -7.80 -10.12
C ILE A 332 0.75 -8.50 -11.39
N PRO A 333 1.53 -8.68 -12.46
CA PRO A 333 1.07 -9.41 -13.65
C PRO A 333 0.58 -10.82 -13.36
N ASP A 334 1.29 -11.56 -12.50
CA ASP A 334 0.89 -12.92 -12.13
C ASP A 334 -0.48 -12.93 -11.43
N CYS A 335 -0.73 -11.96 -10.54
CA CYS A 335 -2.04 -11.82 -9.87
C CYS A 335 -3.15 -11.45 -10.86
N ILE A 336 -2.88 -10.55 -11.80
CA ILE A 336 -3.83 -10.15 -12.84
C ILE A 336 -4.21 -11.35 -13.70
N GLU A 337 -3.22 -12.14 -14.13
CA GLU A 337 -3.45 -13.36 -14.90
C GLU A 337 -4.32 -14.37 -14.13
N ARG A 338 -4.03 -14.60 -12.84
CA ARG A 338 -4.85 -15.47 -11.99
C ARG A 338 -6.30 -14.98 -11.84
N ILE A 339 -6.51 -13.67 -11.72
CA ILE A 339 -7.86 -13.09 -11.64
C ILE A 339 -8.58 -13.29 -12.97
N GLU A 340 -7.95 -13.03 -14.11
CA GLU A 340 -8.54 -13.27 -15.44
C GLU A 340 -8.96 -14.73 -15.61
N GLU A 341 -8.06 -15.68 -15.30
CA GLU A 341 -8.32 -17.12 -15.36
C GLU A 341 -9.49 -17.52 -14.45
N GLN A 342 -9.45 -17.14 -13.16
CA GLN A 342 -10.40 -17.55 -12.14
C GLN A 342 -11.76 -16.85 -12.27
N THR A 343 -11.85 -15.78 -13.05
CA THR A 343 -13.10 -15.10 -13.38
C THR A 343 -13.62 -15.46 -14.78
N ASN A 344 -12.97 -16.41 -15.48
CA ASN A 344 -13.30 -16.78 -16.86
C ASN A 344 -13.31 -15.57 -17.80
N GLY A 345 -12.33 -14.66 -17.66
CA GLY A 345 -12.19 -13.46 -18.49
C GLY A 345 -13.15 -12.33 -18.13
N GLU A 346 -13.93 -12.43 -17.05
CA GLU A 346 -14.82 -11.34 -16.62
C GLU A 346 -14.03 -10.09 -16.24
N ILE A 347 -12.85 -10.26 -15.62
CA ILE A 347 -11.89 -9.19 -15.33
C ILE A 347 -10.63 -9.45 -16.15
N PRO A 348 -10.57 -8.99 -17.40
CA PRO A 348 -9.45 -9.28 -18.29
C PRO A 348 -8.20 -8.46 -17.88
N ARG A 349 -7.03 -8.91 -18.30
CA ARG A 349 -5.75 -8.23 -18.02
C ARG A 349 -5.70 -6.79 -18.51
N ASP A 350 -6.42 -6.48 -19.56
CA ASP A 350 -6.46 -5.13 -20.14
C ASP A 350 -7.30 -4.14 -19.34
N ALA A 351 -8.11 -4.63 -18.40
CA ALA A 351 -8.88 -3.79 -17.49
C ALA A 351 -8.02 -3.06 -16.45
N TRP A 352 -6.75 -3.43 -16.28
CA TRP A 352 -5.89 -2.92 -15.24
C TRP A 352 -4.99 -1.79 -15.73
N PHE A 353 -4.88 -0.74 -14.90
CA PHE A 353 -4.04 0.42 -15.11
C PHE A 353 -3.09 0.61 -13.93
N PRO A 354 -1.84 1.10 -14.15
CA PRO A 354 -0.97 1.45 -13.05
C PRO A 354 -1.52 2.67 -12.29
N VAL A 355 -1.22 2.76 -11.01
CA VAL A 355 -1.72 3.85 -10.16
C VAL A 355 -1.45 5.25 -10.73
N PRO A 356 -0.27 5.58 -11.28
CA PRO A 356 -0.01 6.91 -11.81
C PRO A 356 -0.85 7.29 -13.05
N SER A 357 -1.59 6.36 -13.66
CA SER A 357 -2.53 6.68 -14.73
C SER A 357 -3.63 7.66 -14.32
N CYS A 358 -3.86 7.82 -13.00
CA CYS A 358 -4.84 8.76 -12.46
C CYS A 358 -4.32 10.22 -12.40
N SER A 359 -3.05 10.49 -12.68
CA SER A 359 -2.45 11.84 -12.59
C SER A 359 -3.21 12.90 -13.37
N PRO A 360 -3.72 12.66 -14.61
CA PRO A 360 -4.52 13.64 -15.34
C PRO A 360 -5.77 14.11 -14.59
N VAL A 361 -6.41 13.22 -13.81
CA VAL A 361 -7.57 13.58 -12.98
C VAL A 361 -7.17 14.55 -11.89
N THR A 362 -6.07 14.27 -11.20
CA THR A 362 -5.53 15.13 -10.14
C THR A 362 -5.12 16.50 -10.67
N HIS A 363 -4.39 16.55 -11.78
CA HIS A 363 -3.94 17.78 -12.42
C HIS A 363 -5.12 18.65 -12.86
N PHE A 364 -6.16 18.02 -13.45
CA PHE A 364 -7.37 18.74 -13.84
C PHE A 364 -8.10 19.34 -12.63
N VAL A 365 -8.31 18.57 -11.58
CA VAL A 365 -8.98 19.05 -10.36
C VAL A 365 -8.18 20.19 -9.72
N GLU A 366 -6.86 20.10 -9.68
CA GLU A 366 -5.99 21.14 -9.17
C GLU A 366 -6.08 22.43 -10.01
N ALA A 367 -5.96 22.31 -11.33
CA ALA A 367 -6.07 23.45 -12.25
C ALA A 367 -7.46 24.11 -12.17
N PHE A 368 -8.52 23.32 -12.01
CA PHE A 368 -9.89 23.79 -11.91
C PHE A 368 -10.19 24.49 -10.57
N THR A 369 -9.69 23.93 -9.46
CA THR A 369 -9.97 24.42 -8.10
C THR A 369 -8.97 25.46 -7.63
N LYS A 370 -7.79 25.53 -8.26
CA LYS A 370 -6.61 26.30 -7.82
C LYS A 370 -6.16 25.93 -6.40
N ARG A 371 -6.36 24.67 -6.01
CA ARG A 371 -5.92 24.12 -4.72
C ARG A 371 -5.02 22.94 -4.97
N PRO A 372 -3.84 22.87 -4.32
CA PRO A 372 -2.98 21.69 -4.41
C PRO A 372 -3.75 20.42 -4.08
N GLN A 373 -3.59 19.40 -4.92
CA GLN A 373 -4.13 18.06 -4.73
C GLN A 373 -2.99 17.09 -4.55
N TYR A 374 -3.17 16.03 -3.77
CA TYR A 374 -2.18 14.98 -3.70
C TYR A 374 -2.21 14.14 -4.99
N GLU A 375 -1.03 13.73 -5.40
CA GLU A 375 -0.81 12.97 -6.63
C GLU A 375 -0.55 11.50 -6.27
N LEU A 376 -1.09 10.59 -7.07
CA LEU A 376 -0.80 9.17 -6.97
C LEU A 376 0.39 8.84 -7.90
N SER A 377 1.51 9.52 -7.67
CA SER A 377 2.72 9.50 -8.51
C SER A 377 3.71 8.40 -8.11
N ILE A 378 3.22 7.27 -7.59
CA ILE A 378 4.07 6.13 -7.30
C ILE A 378 4.69 5.56 -8.58
N HIS A 379 5.80 4.86 -8.45
CA HIS A 379 6.37 4.14 -9.57
C HIS A 379 5.35 3.15 -10.16
N PHE A 380 5.21 3.09 -11.48
CA PHE A 380 4.20 2.31 -12.19
C PHE A 380 4.21 0.79 -11.84
N ALA A 381 5.37 0.25 -11.44
CA ALA A 381 5.49 -1.15 -11.02
C ALA A 381 5.09 -1.40 -9.55
N CYS A 382 4.70 -0.36 -8.79
CA CYS A 382 4.31 -0.49 -7.40
C CYS A 382 2.85 -0.89 -7.21
N GLY A 383 1.96 -0.44 -8.10
CA GLY A 383 0.53 -0.68 -7.92
C GLY A 383 -0.26 -0.58 -9.21
N ALA A 384 -1.37 -1.31 -9.24
CA ALA A 384 -2.35 -1.27 -10.33
C ALA A 384 -3.77 -1.29 -9.77
N GLY A 385 -4.74 -0.84 -10.56
CA GLY A 385 -6.13 -0.89 -10.15
C GLY A 385 -7.12 -0.81 -11.30
N THR A 386 -8.35 -1.17 -11.00
CA THR A 386 -9.52 -1.00 -11.85
C THR A 386 -10.78 -0.85 -11.00
N TYR A 387 -11.81 -0.21 -11.55
CA TYR A 387 -13.15 -0.24 -10.98
C TYR A 387 -14.00 -1.28 -11.68
N VAL A 388 -14.79 -2.02 -10.91
CA VAL A 388 -15.74 -2.99 -11.40
C VAL A 388 -17.14 -2.67 -10.88
N PHE A 389 -18.16 -2.94 -11.69
CA PHE A 389 -19.55 -2.63 -11.38
C PHE A 389 -20.39 -3.90 -11.48
N GLU A 390 -21.21 -4.18 -10.47
CA GLU A 390 -22.14 -5.29 -10.57
C GLU A 390 -23.29 -4.94 -11.53
N ASP A 391 -23.44 -5.70 -12.60
CA ASP A 391 -24.60 -5.64 -13.46
C ASP A 391 -25.82 -6.26 -12.76
N LYS A 392 -26.94 -5.54 -12.75
CA LYS A 392 -28.15 -5.94 -12.01
C LYS A 392 -28.77 -7.22 -12.51
N ASP A 393 -28.73 -7.42 -13.82
CA ASP A 393 -29.47 -8.47 -14.51
C ASP A 393 -28.62 -9.74 -14.59
N THR A 394 -27.37 -9.61 -14.98
CA THR A 394 -26.45 -10.74 -15.18
C THR A 394 -25.64 -11.15 -13.95
N LYS A 395 -25.59 -10.28 -12.92
CA LYS A 395 -24.72 -10.43 -11.73
C LYS A 395 -23.23 -10.53 -12.03
N LYS A 396 -22.81 -10.15 -13.24
CA LYS A 396 -21.39 -10.07 -13.60
C LYS A 396 -20.76 -8.79 -13.06
N MET A 397 -19.46 -8.88 -12.77
CA MET A 397 -18.64 -7.71 -12.43
C MET A 397 -18.07 -7.13 -13.72
N VAL A 398 -18.53 -5.96 -14.13
CA VAL A 398 -18.16 -5.30 -15.40
C VAL A 398 -17.08 -4.26 -15.12
N PRO A 399 -15.85 -4.43 -15.65
CA PRO A 399 -14.79 -3.43 -15.51
C PRO A 399 -15.16 -2.10 -16.19
N ILE A 400 -14.75 -0.99 -15.61
CA ILE A 400 -14.95 0.36 -16.16
C ILE A 400 -14.43 0.48 -17.60
N THR A 401 -13.34 -0.19 -17.90
CA THR A 401 -12.70 -0.22 -19.23
C THR A 401 -13.55 -0.87 -20.32
N SER A 402 -14.56 -1.67 -19.94
CA SER A 402 -15.47 -2.30 -20.90
C SER A 402 -16.45 -1.33 -21.55
N PHE A 403 -16.68 -0.15 -20.93
CA PHE A 403 -17.65 0.84 -21.40
C PHE A 403 -17.15 2.29 -21.30
N VAL A 404 -15.90 2.51 -20.87
CA VAL A 404 -15.28 3.84 -20.83
C VAL A 404 -13.94 3.81 -21.55
N ASP A 405 -13.75 4.70 -22.50
CA ASP A 405 -12.44 5.02 -23.07
C ASP A 405 -11.65 5.86 -22.07
N LEU A 406 -10.98 5.17 -21.12
CA LEU A 406 -10.18 5.85 -20.08
C LEU A 406 -8.98 6.58 -20.68
N LYS A 407 -8.35 6.03 -21.72
CA LYS A 407 -7.19 6.66 -22.36
C LYS A 407 -7.59 7.99 -22.98
N GLY A 408 -8.60 7.99 -23.83
CA GLY A 408 -9.12 9.20 -24.45
C GLY A 408 -9.64 10.23 -23.42
N LEU A 409 -10.25 9.75 -22.31
CA LEU A 409 -10.66 10.63 -21.22
C LEU A 409 -9.48 11.29 -20.52
N PHE A 410 -8.42 10.55 -20.22
CA PHE A 410 -7.22 11.09 -19.56
C PHE A 410 -6.48 12.09 -20.46
N GLU A 411 -6.29 11.77 -21.74
CA GLU A 411 -5.72 12.71 -22.73
C GLU A 411 -6.55 14.00 -22.82
N TYR A 412 -7.88 13.88 -22.79
CA TYR A 412 -8.76 15.05 -22.80
C TYR A 412 -8.68 15.87 -21.50
N LEU A 413 -8.50 15.22 -20.34
CA LEU A 413 -8.30 15.93 -19.07
C LEU A 413 -6.98 16.71 -19.08
N ASP A 414 -5.91 16.16 -19.65
CA ASP A 414 -4.63 16.87 -19.80
C ASP A 414 -4.79 18.09 -20.71
N GLU A 415 -5.45 17.96 -21.86
CA GLU A 415 -5.77 19.10 -22.75
C GLU A 415 -6.56 20.19 -21.99
N LYS A 416 -7.55 19.80 -21.18
CA LYS A 416 -8.34 20.77 -20.39
C LYS A 416 -7.57 21.38 -19.25
N THR A 417 -6.60 20.66 -18.69
CA THR A 417 -5.66 21.18 -17.70
C THR A 417 -4.80 22.30 -18.30
N ASP A 418 -4.28 22.09 -19.51
CA ASP A 418 -3.50 23.09 -20.24
C ASP A 418 -4.34 24.33 -20.59
N GLU A 419 -5.61 24.15 -21.03
CA GLU A 419 -6.53 25.27 -21.23
C GLU A 419 -6.74 26.09 -19.95
N LEU A 420 -6.90 25.46 -18.79
CA LEU A 420 -7.06 26.13 -17.51
C LEU A 420 -5.80 26.88 -17.07
N ASN A 421 -4.63 26.27 -17.30
CA ASN A 421 -3.35 26.85 -16.93
C ASN A 421 -2.96 28.01 -17.86
N SER A 422 -3.41 28.01 -19.13
CA SER A 422 -3.26 29.13 -20.05
C SER A 422 -4.23 30.30 -19.81
N GLY A 423 -5.11 30.18 -18.78
CA GLY A 423 -6.00 31.26 -18.37
C GLY A 423 -7.42 31.19 -18.93
N THR A 424 -7.79 30.10 -19.61
CA THR A 424 -9.17 29.91 -20.09
C THR A 424 -10.13 29.87 -18.88
N ASN A 425 -11.28 30.53 -19.03
CA ASN A 425 -12.27 30.58 -17.96
C ASN A 425 -12.77 29.18 -17.59
N LYS A 426 -12.70 28.82 -16.32
CA LYS A 426 -13.05 27.49 -15.81
C LYS A 426 -14.48 27.06 -16.13
N TYR A 427 -15.45 27.98 -16.23
CA TYR A 427 -16.84 27.65 -16.57
C TYR A 427 -16.98 27.25 -18.04
N ILE A 428 -16.15 27.83 -18.93
CA ILE A 428 -16.08 27.42 -20.33
C ILE A 428 -15.51 26.01 -20.43
N VAL A 429 -14.41 25.73 -19.71
CA VAL A 429 -13.81 24.40 -19.66
C VAL A 429 -14.76 23.36 -19.10
N ALA A 430 -15.49 23.70 -18.01
CA ALA A 430 -16.52 22.81 -17.45
C ALA A 430 -17.64 22.50 -18.45
N ALA A 431 -18.12 23.48 -19.20
CA ALA A 431 -19.13 23.29 -20.23
C ALA A 431 -18.64 22.36 -21.36
N LYS A 432 -17.42 22.58 -21.85
CA LYS A 432 -16.76 21.70 -22.83
C LYS A 432 -16.63 20.27 -22.30
N PHE A 433 -16.20 20.09 -21.04
CA PHE A 433 -16.05 18.79 -20.39
C PHE A 433 -17.40 18.05 -20.32
N ILE A 434 -18.45 18.70 -19.82
CA ILE A 434 -19.80 18.10 -19.72
C ILE A 434 -20.30 17.65 -21.09
N THR A 435 -20.12 18.48 -22.12
CA THR A 435 -20.55 18.18 -23.50
C THR A 435 -19.81 16.97 -24.08
N LYS A 436 -18.50 16.89 -23.85
CA LYS A 436 -17.63 15.84 -24.43
C LYS A 436 -17.68 14.52 -23.65
N LEU A 437 -17.97 14.57 -22.32
CA LEU A 437 -17.88 13.40 -21.43
C LEU A 437 -18.63 12.17 -21.95
N ASN A 438 -19.81 12.36 -22.53
CA ASN A 438 -20.62 11.26 -23.04
C ASN A 438 -19.99 10.54 -24.25
N SER A 439 -19.03 11.15 -24.96
CA SER A 439 -18.35 10.49 -26.07
C SER A 439 -17.28 9.48 -25.65
N PHE A 440 -16.88 9.50 -24.38
CA PHE A 440 -15.97 8.52 -23.79
C PHE A 440 -16.73 7.32 -23.18
N ILE A 441 -18.07 7.35 -23.16
CA ILE A 441 -18.89 6.33 -22.47
C ILE A 441 -19.78 5.61 -23.48
N GLU A 442 -19.55 4.32 -23.65
CA GLU A 442 -20.39 3.42 -24.44
C GLU A 442 -21.63 3.03 -23.63
N LYS A 443 -22.72 3.78 -23.80
CA LYS A 443 -23.94 3.64 -22.98
C LYS A 443 -24.56 2.26 -23.04
N ASP A 444 -24.50 1.60 -24.21
CA ASP A 444 -25.08 0.28 -24.44
C ASP A 444 -24.33 -0.86 -23.72
N LYS A 445 -23.07 -0.61 -23.37
CA LYS A 445 -22.22 -1.53 -22.60
C LYS A 445 -22.20 -1.22 -21.09
N GLN A 446 -22.80 -0.10 -20.70
CA GLN A 446 -22.81 0.33 -19.31
C GLN A 446 -23.72 -0.58 -18.49
N PRO A 447 -23.30 -1.03 -17.28
CA PRO A 447 -24.13 -1.84 -16.39
C PRO A 447 -25.51 -1.22 -16.12
N ALA A 448 -26.54 -2.05 -16.10
CA ALA A 448 -27.91 -1.60 -15.89
C ALA A 448 -28.08 -0.81 -14.58
N GLY A 449 -28.66 0.40 -14.69
CA GLY A 449 -28.91 1.31 -13.56
C GLY A 449 -27.74 2.17 -13.13
N LEU A 450 -26.60 2.13 -13.85
CA LEU A 450 -25.47 3.05 -13.67
C LEU A 450 -25.65 4.29 -14.57
N ASN A 451 -25.40 5.49 -14.04
CA ASN A 451 -25.27 6.73 -14.81
C ASN A 451 -23.93 7.38 -14.50
N LEU A 452 -22.89 6.86 -15.16
CA LEU A 452 -21.52 7.29 -14.87
C LEU A 452 -21.28 8.76 -15.19
N SER A 453 -21.87 9.30 -16.26
CA SER A 453 -21.72 10.72 -16.63
C SER A 453 -22.18 11.64 -15.50
N LYS A 454 -23.34 11.35 -14.89
CA LYS A 454 -23.86 12.14 -13.76
C LYS A 454 -22.92 12.07 -12.56
N LEU A 455 -22.37 10.92 -12.28
CA LEU A 455 -21.46 10.70 -11.16
C LEU A 455 -20.13 11.45 -11.36
N LEU A 456 -19.53 11.37 -12.55
CA LEU A 456 -18.29 12.06 -12.88
C LEU A 456 -18.43 13.59 -12.84
N VAL A 457 -19.53 14.12 -13.38
CA VAL A 457 -19.83 15.56 -13.28
C VAL A 457 -20.01 15.99 -11.83
N GLY A 458 -20.69 15.20 -11.00
CA GLY A 458 -20.84 15.45 -9.57
C GLY A 458 -19.50 15.48 -8.84
N ALA A 459 -18.68 14.46 -9.06
CA ALA A 459 -17.39 14.31 -8.40
C ALA A 459 -16.35 15.37 -8.84
N LEU A 460 -16.18 15.58 -10.15
CA LEU A 460 -15.09 16.40 -10.68
C LEU A 460 -15.40 17.92 -10.66
N LEU A 461 -16.65 18.30 -10.87
CA LEU A 461 -17.01 19.71 -11.00
C LEU A 461 -17.75 20.31 -9.81
N LYS A 462 -18.56 19.50 -9.11
CA LYS A 462 -19.37 19.98 -7.98
C LYS A 462 -18.74 19.69 -6.62
N HIS A 463 -17.67 18.91 -6.56
CA HIS A 463 -17.09 18.39 -5.32
C HIS A 463 -18.13 17.72 -4.41
N ASP A 464 -19.17 17.13 -5.00
CA ASP A 464 -20.23 16.45 -4.29
C ASP A 464 -19.82 15.03 -3.94
N TYR A 465 -19.21 14.88 -2.78
CA TYR A 465 -18.82 13.58 -2.24
C TYR A 465 -20.01 12.66 -1.91
N SER A 466 -21.24 13.18 -1.85
CA SER A 466 -22.44 12.34 -1.73
C SER A 466 -22.71 11.57 -3.03
N SER A 467 -22.38 12.15 -4.18
CA SER A 467 -22.39 11.47 -5.48
C SER A 467 -21.36 10.35 -5.53
N VAL A 468 -20.19 10.52 -4.88
CA VAL A 468 -19.18 9.47 -4.71
C VAL A 468 -19.72 8.32 -3.85
N GLY A 469 -20.49 8.62 -2.80
CA GLY A 469 -21.20 7.61 -2.00
C GLY A 469 -22.15 6.76 -2.82
N GLN A 470 -22.91 7.36 -3.75
CA GLN A 470 -23.80 6.64 -4.68
C GLN A 470 -23.02 5.83 -5.71
N PHE A 471 -21.84 6.28 -6.13
CA PHE A 471 -20.92 5.53 -6.99
C PHE A 471 -20.55 4.18 -6.37
N HIS A 472 -20.33 4.15 -5.04
CA HIS A 472 -19.91 2.95 -4.33
C HIS A 472 -21.03 1.94 -4.00
N VAL A 473 -22.30 2.23 -4.29
CA VAL A 473 -23.40 1.31 -3.93
C VAL A 473 -23.36 0.00 -4.70
N ARG A 474 -22.77 -0.02 -5.91
CA ARG A 474 -22.65 -1.21 -6.76
C ARG A 474 -21.33 -1.26 -7.51
N SER A 475 -20.35 -0.56 -7.04
CA SER A 475 -18.99 -0.62 -7.56
C SER A 475 -18.03 -1.07 -6.50
N MET A 476 -16.94 -1.66 -6.94
CA MET A 476 -15.84 -2.09 -6.10
C MET A 476 -14.54 -1.69 -6.78
N PHE A 477 -13.62 -1.14 -6.00
CA PHE A 477 -12.26 -0.93 -6.47
C PHE A 477 -11.45 -2.22 -6.29
N LEU A 478 -10.83 -2.68 -7.36
CA LEU A 478 -9.84 -3.75 -7.32
C LEU A 478 -8.47 -3.10 -7.44
N GLY A 479 -7.69 -3.17 -6.37
CA GLY A 479 -6.35 -2.62 -6.31
C GLY A 479 -5.31 -3.71 -6.10
N MET A 480 -4.09 -3.43 -6.53
CA MET A 480 -2.90 -4.21 -6.23
C MET A 480 -1.80 -3.28 -5.74
N MET A 481 -1.06 -3.72 -4.73
CA MET A 481 0.12 -3.01 -4.24
C MET A 481 1.22 -4.02 -3.94
N HIS A 482 2.31 -3.97 -4.70
CA HIS A 482 3.48 -4.84 -4.52
C HIS A 482 4.60 -4.06 -3.83
N PHE A 483 4.69 -4.22 -2.52
CA PHE A 483 5.78 -3.65 -1.73
C PHE A 483 7.10 -4.33 -2.04
N GLN A 484 8.18 -3.58 -1.90
CA GLN A 484 9.53 -4.09 -2.13
C GLN A 484 10.00 -4.98 -0.98
N ASP A 485 11.01 -5.80 -1.26
CA ASP A 485 11.82 -6.54 -0.29
C ASP A 485 13.32 -6.40 -0.62
N LYS A 486 14.20 -7.01 0.18
CA LYS A 486 15.66 -6.87 0.01
C LYS A 486 16.18 -7.36 -1.36
N TYR A 487 15.43 -8.24 -2.02
CA TYR A 487 15.85 -8.83 -3.31
C TYR A 487 15.50 -7.94 -4.50
N ASN A 488 14.34 -7.25 -4.44
CA ASN A 488 13.84 -6.38 -5.52
C ASN A 488 13.80 -4.89 -5.16
N GLN A 489 14.52 -4.49 -4.09
CA GLN A 489 14.59 -3.09 -3.69
C GLN A 489 15.17 -2.23 -4.82
N ASP A 490 14.53 -1.09 -5.06
CA ASP A 490 14.79 -0.18 -6.17
C ASP A 490 14.65 1.26 -5.68
N GLU A 491 15.71 2.04 -5.86
CA GLU A 491 15.76 3.43 -5.40
C GLU A 491 14.71 4.30 -6.10
N GLU A 492 14.51 4.13 -7.41
CA GLU A 492 13.51 4.91 -8.16
C GLU A 492 12.09 4.70 -7.63
N ARG A 493 11.78 3.48 -7.17
CA ARG A 493 10.52 3.18 -6.50
C ARG A 493 10.43 3.82 -5.12
N LEU A 494 11.55 3.93 -4.40
CA LEU A 494 11.58 4.60 -3.10
C LEU A 494 11.39 6.10 -3.23
N GLN A 495 12.05 6.73 -4.18
CA GLN A 495 11.94 8.18 -4.43
C GLN A 495 10.51 8.61 -4.82
N ARG A 496 9.71 7.68 -5.36
CA ARG A 496 8.31 7.90 -5.76
C ARG A 496 7.29 7.27 -4.82
N CYS A 497 7.72 6.84 -3.64
CA CYS A 497 6.79 6.26 -2.66
C CYS A 497 5.88 7.35 -2.10
N ASP A 498 4.57 7.14 -2.12
CA ASP A 498 3.56 8.01 -1.53
C ASP A 498 2.92 7.41 -0.25
N ILE A 499 3.43 6.23 0.17
CA ILE A 499 3.00 5.54 1.39
C ILE A 499 4.10 5.64 2.43
N HIS A 500 3.84 6.33 3.55
CA HIS A 500 4.86 6.65 4.54
C HIS A 500 4.48 6.23 5.95
N TYR A 501 5.48 5.97 6.79
CA TYR A 501 5.32 5.81 8.24
C TYR A 501 5.63 7.11 8.98
N LEU A 502 4.73 7.47 9.87
CA LEU A 502 4.97 8.53 10.86
C LEU A 502 5.70 7.91 12.06
N THR A 503 6.74 8.58 12.52
CA THR A 503 7.59 8.08 13.62
C THR A 503 7.72 9.09 14.76
N PRO A 504 7.91 8.64 16.02
CA PRO A 504 8.00 9.53 17.19
C PRO A 504 9.22 10.47 17.20
N ASP A 505 10.17 10.28 16.30
CA ASP A 505 11.28 11.21 16.05
C ASP A 505 10.94 12.23 14.94
N MET A 506 9.65 12.35 14.62
CA MET A 506 9.07 13.29 13.64
C MET A 506 9.52 13.06 12.20
N ARG A 507 10.15 11.96 11.88
CA ARG A 507 10.42 11.58 10.49
C ARG A 507 9.19 10.96 9.83
N ILE A 508 9.09 11.20 8.54
CA ILE A 508 8.10 10.60 7.65
C ILE A 508 8.87 9.72 6.67
N ILE A 509 8.81 8.41 6.86
CA ILE A 509 9.70 7.43 6.23
C ILE A 509 8.93 6.58 5.21
N PRO A 510 9.41 6.44 3.96
CA PRO A 510 8.80 5.56 2.96
C PRO A 510 8.56 4.14 3.47
N PHE A 511 7.38 3.59 3.16
CA PHE A 511 6.93 2.28 3.64
C PHE A 511 7.95 1.17 3.37
N CYS A 512 8.50 1.15 2.14
CA CYS A 512 9.47 0.12 1.77
C CYS A 512 10.78 0.28 2.54
N SER A 513 11.34 1.48 2.70
CA SER A 513 12.56 1.68 3.52
C SER A 513 12.34 1.19 4.94
N PHE A 514 11.20 1.55 5.54
CA PHE A 514 10.88 1.22 6.92
C PHE A 514 10.76 -0.30 7.18
N ASN A 515 10.26 -1.05 6.20
CA ASN A 515 10.00 -2.48 6.35
C ASN A 515 11.07 -3.38 5.70
N VAL A 516 11.73 -2.92 4.64
CA VAL A 516 12.77 -3.69 3.93
C VAL A 516 14.08 -3.73 4.73
N ILE A 517 14.39 -2.60 5.39
CA ILE A 517 15.61 -2.47 6.20
C ILE A 517 15.20 -2.13 7.65
N PRO A 518 14.49 -3.06 8.32
CA PRO A 518 13.93 -2.78 9.65
C PRO A 518 15.01 -2.45 10.68
N GLU A 519 16.23 -3.00 10.52
CA GLU A 519 17.38 -2.76 11.38
C GLU A 519 17.81 -1.28 11.40
N TRP A 520 17.60 -0.55 10.29
CA TRP A 520 17.96 0.86 10.19
C TRP A 520 16.88 1.80 10.72
N TYR A 521 15.61 1.39 10.62
CA TYR A 521 14.46 2.25 10.90
C TYR A 521 13.57 1.69 12.00
N ARG A 522 12.68 0.77 11.65
CA ARG A 522 11.63 0.26 12.53
C ARG A 522 12.17 -0.24 13.88
N ASP A 523 13.16 -1.12 13.83
CA ASP A 523 13.66 -1.77 15.04
C ASP A 523 14.39 -0.78 15.97
N ARG A 524 15.16 0.16 15.38
CA ARG A 524 15.82 1.22 16.15
C ARG A 524 14.82 2.17 16.81
N ILE A 525 13.83 2.63 16.02
CA ILE A 525 12.82 3.58 16.49
C ILE A 525 11.98 2.92 17.58
N GLN A 526 11.46 1.74 17.31
CA GLN A 526 10.60 1.04 18.27
C GLN A 526 11.34 0.65 19.55
N LYS A 527 12.63 0.28 19.46
CA LYS A 527 13.46 0.04 20.66
C LYS A 527 13.69 1.31 21.46
N LYS A 528 13.93 2.44 20.78
CA LYS A 528 14.17 3.74 21.45
C LYS A 528 12.96 4.25 22.22
N TYR A 529 11.75 4.06 21.69
CA TYR A 529 10.50 4.58 22.23
C TYR A 529 9.62 3.52 22.89
N GLY A 530 10.07 2.26 22.92
CA GLY A 530 9.39 1.15 23.58
C GLY A 530 9.92 0.90 24.99
N ILE A 531 9.28 -0.05 25.67
CA ILE A 531 9.69 -0.59 26.99
C ILE A 531 10.00 -2.07 26.86
N SER A 532 10.74 -2.65 27.80
CA SER A 532 11.00 -4.10 27.77
C SER A 532 9.72 -4.91 27.95
N VAL A 533 9.72 -6.16 27.47
CA VAL A 533 8.56 -7.06 27.66
C VAL A 533 8.29 -7.28 29.16
N GLU A 534 9.34 -7.42 29.95
CA GLU A 534 9.23 -7.62 31.42
C GLU A 534 8.59 -6.40 32.09
N GLU A 535 8.99 -5.19 31.69
CA GLU A 535 8.41 -3.96 32.21
C GLU A 535 6.94 -3.83 31.82
N TRP A 536 6.61 -4.17 30.55
CA TRP A 536 5.23 -4.17 30.08
C TRP A 536 4.36 -5.18 30.85
N GLU A 537 4.85 -6.41 31.03
CA GLU A 537 4.15 -7.46 31.77
C GLU A 537 3.92 -7.06 33.24
N LYS A 538 4.93 -6.48 33.89
CA LYS A 538 4.81 -5.96 35.26
C LYS A 538 3.77 -4.85 35.37
N LYS A 539 3.79 -3.92 34.42
CA LYS A 539 2.85 -2.78 34.37
C LYS A 539 1.40 -3.23 34.16
N ASN A 540 1.17 -4.24 33.33
CA ASN A 540 -0.16 -4.68 32.95
C ASN A 540 -0.68 -5.88 33.79
N GLY A 541 0.17 -6.52 34.61
CA GLY A 541 -0.20 -7.66 35.45
C GLY A 541 -0.50 -8.93 34.65
N GLU A 542 -0.06 -9.03 33.41
CA GLU A 542 -0.34 -10.18 32.52
C GLU A 542 0.87 -10.52 31.64
N LYS A 543 0.92 -11.77 31.18
CA LYS A 543 1.93 -12.22 30.23
C LYS A 543 1.55 -11.84 28.81
N LEU A 544 2.52 -11.37 28.01
CA LEU A 544 2.31 -10.98 26.61
C LEU A 544 1.70 -12.14 25.78
N GLU A 545 2.13 -13.37 26.04
CA GLU A 545 1.63 -14.58 25.35
C GLU A 545 0.17 -14.94 25.70
N SER A 546 -0.37 -14.42 26.81
CA SER A 546 -1.78 -14.68 27.19
C SER A 546 -2.78 -14.07 26.21
N ARG A 547 -2.34 -13.09 25.42
CA ARG A 547 -3.15 -12.39 24.41
C ARG A 547 -3.22 -13.09 23.06
N LEU A 548 -2.56 -14.25 22.89
CA LEU A 548 -2.66 -15.00 21.64
C LEU A 548 -4.08 -15.53 21.41
N TYR A 549 -4.60 -15.27 20.20
CA TYR A 549 -5.90 -15.78 19.80
C TYR A 549 -5.86 -17.30 19.62
N ARG A 550 -6.83 -18.00 20.22
CA ARG A 550 -6.89 -19.47 20.24
C ARG A 550 -8.12 -20.05 19.53
N GLY A 551 -8.75 -19.25 18.66
CA GLY A 551 -9.86 -19.73 17.84
C GLY A 551 -11.14 -19.99 18.62
N GLN A 552 -11.63 -19.01 19.41
CA GLN A 552 -12.85 -19.15 20.20
C GLN A 552 -14.07 -19.45 19.32
N LEU A 553 -14.19 -18.81 18.16
CA LEU A 553 -15.33 -19.03 17.24
C LEU A 553 -15.28 -20.40 16.56
N ARG A 554 -14.09 -20.97 16.35
CA ARG A 554 -13.92 -22.32 15.77
C ARG A 554 -14.49 -23.43 16.66
N ARG A 555 -14.67 -23.19 17.94
CA ARG A 555 -15.07 -24.20 18.96
C ARG A 555 -16.54 -24.16 19.31
N GLY A 556 -17.37 -23.39 18.58
CA GLY A 556 -18.81 -23.30 18.86
C GLY A 556 -19.16 -22.69 20.23
N LYS A 557 -18.25 -21.98 20.89
CA LYS A 557 -18.45 -21.38 22.22
C LYS A 557 -19.17 -20.02 22.19
N HIS A 558 -20.01 -19.78 21.19
CA HIS A 558 -20.81 -18.55 21.10
C HIS A 558 -22.26 -18.70 21.55
N ALA A 559 -22.59 -19.70 22.34
CA ALA A 559 -24.00 -19.91 22.69
C ALA A 559 -24.55 -18.95 23.75
N ASP A 560 -23.76 -18.44 24.71
CA ASP A 560 -24.38 -18.01 25.97
C ASP A 560 -24.04 -16.59 26.45
N GLY A 561 -23.86 -15.57 25.55
CA GLY A 561 -23.58 -14.25 26.12
C GLY A 561 -23.69 -13.02 25.25
N CYS A 562 -23.72 -13.14 23.94
CA CYS A 562 -24.03 -11.99 23.09
C CYS A 562 -25.39 -12.21 22.41
N GLY A 563 -26.28 -11.25 22.50
CA GLY A 563 -27.62 -11.29 21.90
C GLY A 563 -27.65 -11.41 20.37
N CYS A 564 -26.74 -12.18 19.81
CA CYS A 564 -26.64 -12.54 18.41
C CYS A 564 -27.50 -13.79 18.15
N SER A 565 -28.82 -13.63 18.20
CA SER A 565 -29.75 -14.67 17.71
C SER A 565 -29.49 -14.86 16.21
N ALA A 566 -29.07 -16.10 15.88
CA ALA A 566 -29.15 -16.76 14.59
C ALA A 566 -29.02 -15.84 13.35
N VAL A 567 -27.85 -15.27 13.13
CA VAL A 567 -27.47 -14.84 11.77
C VAL A 567 -27.10 -16.13 11.04
N HIS A 568 -27.93 -16.55 10.10
CA HIS A 568 -27.56 -17.57 9.12
C HIS A 568 -26.41 -17.01 8.28
N ILE A 569 -25.18 -17.27 8.73
CA ILE A 569 -23.99 -16.99 7.95
C ILE A 569 -23.87 -18.18 7.03
N GLU A 570 -24.18 -17.97 5.74
CA GLU A 570 -23.89 -18.98 4.73
C GLU A 570 -22.39 -19.30 4.79
N PRO A 571 -22.01 -20.58 4.83
CA PRO A 571 -20.61 -20.94 4.77
C PRO A 571 -19.96 -20.32 3.55
N ILE A 572 -18.73 -19.83 3.70
CA ILE A 572 -17.92 -19.34 2.58
C ILE A 572 -17.61 -20.55 1.70
N THR A 573 -18.53 -20.90 0.81
CA THR A 573 -18.32 -21.96 -0.16
C THR A 573 -17.65 -21.35 -1.38
N GLY A 574 -16.43 -21.83 -1.67
CA GLY A 574 -15.75 -21.53 -2.91
C GLY A 574 -16.39 -22.33 -4.05
N THR A 575 -17.47 -21.83 -4.64
CA THR A 575 -17.97 -22.28 -5.95
C THR A 575 -18.30 -21.05 -6.80
#